data_6114d3b9055b2e77ae31c57f2571f9ee
#
_entry.id   6114d3b9055b2e77ae31c57f2571f9ee
#
_cell.length_a   1.000
_cell.length_b   1.000
_cell.length_c   1.000
_cell.angle_alpha   90.00
_cell.angle_beta   90.00
_cell.angle_gamma   90.00
#
_symmetry.space_group_name_H-M   'P 1'
#
loop_
_entity.id
_entity.type
_entity.pdbx_description
1 polymer ?
#
loop_
_entity_poly.entity_id
_entity_poly.type
_entity_poly.pdbx_seq_one_letter_code
_entity_poly.pdbx_strand_id
1 'polypeptide(L)'
;VRDGRAYVIAPNHIANLDPVFIAITVFDWKRLRILAKEELFKNPLAGWFLRCMGAVAIERGKGDTTIVEKLTNECKNGTGIMVFPEGTRTKTGKLGMIKSGAFVIAAAAGADMLPVRIIYGTKDGKMHLFCKIRIVFGEAIPAEDLQIKDQSHKMAELRRMKNRLRDELEQLLADNAFTPQIAENPAPAVDVPETTDKPQLPKGDA
;
A
#
# COMPACT_ATOMS: atom_id res chain seq x y z
N VAL A 1 -7.88 14.00 -2.62
CA VAL A 1 -7.77 14.59 -3.97
C VAL A 1 -9.03 15.39 -4.27
N ARG A 2 -9.35 16.36 -3.39
CA ARG A 2 -10.58 17.19 -3.53
C ARG A 2 -10.30 18.61 -4.04
N ASP A 3 -9.04 18.97 -4.23
CA ASP A 3 -8.59 20.31 -4.59
C ASP A 3 -8.44 20.54 -6.10
N GLY A 4 -8.82 19.56 -6.93
CA GLY A 4 -8.76 19.64 -8.39
C GLY A 4 -7.35 19.47 -8.97
N ARG A 5 -6.31 19.33 -8.14
CA ARG A 5 -4.93 19.06 -8.58
C ARG A 5 -4.74 17.58 -8.90
N ALA A 6 -3.89 17.29 -9.87
CA ALA A 6 -3.45 15.93 -10.14
C ALA A 6 -2.29 15.56 -9.22
N TYR A 7 -2.26 14.29 -8.84
CA TYR A 7 -1.22 13.72 -7.99
C TYR A 7 -0.63 12.47 -8.65
N VAL A 8 0.63 12.21 -8.38
CA VAL A 8 1.22 10.89 -8.58
C VAL A 8 1.04 10.10 -7.28
N ILE A 9 0.09 9.17 -7.30
CA ILE A 9 -0.24 8.31 -6.15
C ILE A 9 0.79 7.18 -6.09
N ALA A 10 1.49 7.07 -4.97
CA ALA A 10 2.62 6.16 -4.77
C ALA A 10 2.34 5.15 -3.64
N PRO A 11 1.57 4.08 -3.89
CA PRO A 11 1.23 3.09 -2.87
C PRO A 11 2.29 1.99 -2.74
N ASN A 12 2.31 1.31 -1.57
CA ASN A 12 2.95 0.00 -1.45
C ASN A 12 2.16 -1.07 -2.20
N HIS A 13 2.81 -2.20 -2.55
CA HIS A 13 2.19 -3.24 -3.36
C HIS A 13 2.34 -4.64 -2.74
N ILE A 14 1.24 -5.21 -2.27
CA ILE A 14 1.19 -6.52 -1.60
C ILE A 14 0.33 -7.51 -2.40
N ALA A 15 -0.86 -7.09 -2.84
CA ALA A 15 -1.83 -7.96 -3.47
C ALA A 15 -2.23 -7.50 -4.88
N ASN A 16 -2.80 -8.40 -5.69
CA ASN A 16 -3.32 -8.06 -7.03
C ASN A 16 -4.47 -7.05 -6.98
N LEU A 17 -5.23 -7.01 -5.89
CA LEU A 17 -6.38 -6.16 -5.71
C LEU A 17 -6.06 -4.79 -5.11
N ASP A 18 -4.80 -4.52 -4.74
CA ASP A 18 -4.41 -3.21 -4.20
C ASP A 18 -4.85 -2.04 -5.08
N PRO A 19 -4.66 -2.08 -6.42
CA PRO A 19 -5.11 -0.98 -7.29
C PRO A 19 -6.63 -0.76 -7.23
N VAL A 20 -7.40 -1.85 -7.10
CA VAL A 20 -8.86 -1.80 -7.00
C VAL A 20 -9.28 -1.13 -5.70
N PHE A 21 -8.70 -1.54 -4.58
CA PHE A 21 -9.01 -0.98 -3.27
C PHE A 21 -8.70 0.52 -3.20
N ILE A 22 -7.54 0.94 -3.74
CA ILE A 22 -7.19 2.36 -3.78
C ILE A 22 -8.13 3.12 -4.71
N ALA A 23 -8.43 2.60 -5.91
CA ALA A 23 -9.30 3.27 -6.86
C ALA A 23 -10.72 3.51 -6.31
N ILE A 24 -11.24 2.59 -5.50
CA ILE A 24 -12.54 2.75 -4.83
C ILE A 24 -12.50 3.90 -3.81
N THR A 25 -11.36 4.12 -3.14
CA THR A 25 -11.21 5.20 -2.15
C THR A 25 -10.96 6.57 -2.78
N VAL A 26 -10.41 6.60 -3.99
CA VAL A 26 -10.19 7.81 -4.78
C VAL A 26 -11.44 8.09 -5.62
N PHE A 27 -12.41 8.78 -5.10
CA PHE A 27 -13.77 8.96 -5.62
C PHE A 27 -13.92 9.40 -7.09
N ASP A 28 -12.86 9.83 -7.78
CA ASP A 28 -12.85 10.24 -9.19
C ASP A 28 -11.95 9.34 -10.05
N TRP A 29 -12.30 8.06 -10.12
CA TRP A 29 -11.55 7.05 -10.87
C TRP A 29 -11.54 7.28 -12.39
N LYS A 30 -12.48 8.06 -12.93
CA LYS A 30 -12.47 8.46 -14.36
C LYS A 30 -11.25 9.31 -14.72
N ARG A 31 -10.68 10.01 -13.73
CA ARG A 31 -9.45 10.79 -13.86
C ARG A 31 -8.25 10.10 -13.21
N LEU A 32 -8.21 8.78 -13.21
CA LEU A 32 -7.11 7.99 -12.67
C LEU A 32 -6.53 7.09 -13.76
N ARG A 33 -5.20 7.07 -13.89
CA ARG A 33 -4.46 6.07 -14.66
C ARG A 33 -3.63 5.21 -13.74
N ILE A 34 -3.65 3.91 -13.98
CA ILE A 34 -2.95 2.92 -13.16
C ILE A 34 -1.92 2.23 -14.06
N LEU A 35 -0.64 2.30 -13.71
CA LEU A 35 0.38 1.55 -14.46
C LEU A 35 0.29 0.07 -14.12
N ALA A 36 0.02 -0.74 -15.11
CA ALA A 36 -0.08 -2.18 -14.99
C ALA A 36 0.84 -2.90 -15.99
N LYS A 37 1.32 -4.08 -15.61
CA LYS A 37 2.19 -4.90 -16.44
C LYS A 37 1.43 -5.37 -17.69
N GLU A 38 2.06 -5.26 -18.87
CA GLU A 38 1.44 -5.61 -20.17
C GLU A 38 0.87 -7.02 -20.18
N GLU A 39 1.56 -7.98 -19.57
CA GLU A 39 1.13 -9.38 -19.56
C GLU A 39 -0.23 -9.59 -18.87
N LEU A 40 -0.65 -8.68 -18.00
CA LEU A 40 -1.97 -8.74 -17.37
C LEU A 40 -3.11 -8.49 -18.36
N PHE A 41 -2.82 -7.81 -19.48
CA PHE A 41 -3.77 -7.52 -20.53
C PHE A 41 -3.93 -8.67 -21.54
N LYS A 42 -3.06 -9.69 -21.50
CA LYS A 42 -3.14 -10.86 -22.38
C LYS A 42 -4.37 -11.73 -22.10
N ASN A 43 -4.82 -11.77 -20.84
CA ASN A 43 -6.10 -12.39 -20.50
C ASN A 43 -7.24 -11.43 -20.90
N PRO A 44 -8.18 -11.82 -21.76
CA PRO A 44 -9.19 -10.90 -22.30
C PRO A 44 -10.12 -10.33 -21.24
N LEU A 45 -10.53 -11.14 -20.25
CA LEU A 45 -11.41 -10.69 -19.17
C LEU A 45 -10.69 -9.77 -18.20
N ALA A 46 -9.48 -10.13 -17.76
CA ALA A 46 -8.66 -9.29 -16.90
C ALA A 46 -8.25 -7.99 -17.61
N GLY A 47 -7.86 -8.08 -18.89
CA GLY A 47 -7.50 -6.92 -19.69
C GLY A 47 -8.68 -5.96 -19.91
N TRP A 48 -9.89 -6.47 -20.13
CA TRP A 48 -11.09 -5.64 -20.20
C TRP A 48 -11.34 -4.92 -18.87
N PHE A 49 -11.33 -5.64 -17.75
CA PHE A 49 -11.52 -5.07 -16.43
C PHE A 49 -10.47 -3.99 -16.10
N LEU A 50 -9.18 -4.27 -16.38
CA LEU A 50 -8.10 -3.32 -16.16
C LEU A 50 -8.29 -2.05 -17.00
N ARG A 51 -8.71 -2.16 -18.27
CA ARG A 51 -9.01 -0.99 -19.11
C ARG A 51 -10.17 -0.17 -18.55
N CYS A 52 -11.23 -0.83 -18.08
CA CYS A 52 -12.35 -0.15 -17.42
C CYS A 52 -11.90 0.65 -16.19
N MET A 53 -10.87 0.17 -15.48
CA MET A 53 -10.26 0.86 -14.33
C MET A 53 -9.24 1.93 -14.71
N GLY A 54 -9.07 2.24 -16.00
CA GLY A 54 -8.09 3.22 -16.46
C GLY A 54 -6.64 2.73 -16.43
N ALA A 55 -6.42 1.40 -16.39
CA ALA A 55 -5.08 0.86 -16.41
C ALA A 55 -4.41 1.03 -17.78
N VAL A 56 -3.13 1.44 -17.75
CA VAL A 56 -2.25 1.59 -18.91
C VAL A 56 -1.18 0.51 -18.86
N ALA A 57 -1.06 -0.23 -19.96
CA ALA A 57 -0.05 -1.27 -20.09
C ALA A 57 1.36 -0.66 -20.19
N ILE A 58 2.30 -1.22 -19.43
CA ILE A 58 3.72 -0.85 -19.53
C ILE A 58 4.59 -2.10 -19.63
N GLU A 59 5.50 -2.11 -20.59
CA GLU A 59 6.57 -3.10 -20.67
C GLU A 59 7.70 -2.69 -19.74
N ARG A 60 7.88 -3.44 -18.66
CA ARG A 60 8.88 -3.12 -17.64
C ARG A 60 10.28 -3.42 -18.13
N GLY A 61 11.21 -2.50 -17.88
CA GLY A 61 12.63 -2.69 -18.18
C GLY A 61 13.10 -2.13 -19.52
N LYS A 62 12.21 -1.77 -20.43
CA LYS A 62 12.59 -1.16 -21.73
C LYS A 62 12.63 0.37 -21.72
N GLY A 63 12.31 1.01 -20.58
CA GLY A 63 12.34 2.47 -20.46
C GLY A 63 11.46 3.16 -21.50
N ASP A 64 10.20 2.70 -21.62
CA ASP A 64 9.25 3.24 -22.61
C ASP A 64 8.97 4.72 -22.30
N THR A 65 9.77 5.57 -22.93
CA THR A 65 9.67 7.03 -22.80
C THR A 65 8.33 7.55 -23.29
N THR A 66 7.74 6.90 -24.28
CA THR A 66 6.44 7.29 -24.87
C THR A 66 5.31 7.17 -23.85
N ILE A 67 5.30 6.09 -23.05
CA ILE A 67 4.30 5.92 -22.00
C ILE A 67 4.52 6.93 -20.87
N VAL A 68 5.78 7.16 -20.48
CA VAL A 68 6.10 8.16 -19.46
C VAL A 68 5.66 9.55 -19.91
N GLU A 69 5.94 9.94 -21.15
CA GLU A 69 5.51 11.21 -21.73
C GLU A 69 3.97 11.33 -21.77
N LYS A 70 3.28 10.29 -22.23
CA LYS A 70 1.82 10.26 -22.24
C LYS A 70 1.24 10.47 -20.85
N LEU A 71 1.70 9.71 -19.84
CA LEU A 71 1.22 9.82 -18.47
C LEU A 71 1.55 11.17 -17.85
N THR A 72 2.73 11.72 -18.16
CA THR A 72 3.12 13.07 -17.75
C THR A 72 2.14 14.11 -18.29
N ASN A 73 1.79 14.02 -19.57
CA ASN A 73 0.85 14.94 -20.21
C ASN A 73 -0.58 14.78 -19.64
N GLU A 74 -1.04 13.55 -19.43
CA GLU A 74 -2.33 13.30 -18.77
C GLU A 74 -2.34 13.87 -17.34
N CYS A 75 -1.24 13.75 -16.60
CA CYS A 75 -1.09 14.29 -15.26
C CYS A 75 -1.15 15.84 -15.26
N LYS A 76 -0.46 16.50 -16.17
CA LYS A 76 -0.54 17.96 -16.38
C LYS A 76 -1.96 18.44 -16.68
N ASN A 77 -2.76 17.59 -17.32
CA ASN A 77 -4.16 17.88 -17.66
C ASN A 77 -5.15 17.45 -16.56
N GLY A 78 -4.68 17.24 -15.34
CA GLY A 78 -5.55 16.98 -14.19
C GLY A 78 -5.90 15.50 -13.95
N THR A 79 -5.23 14.55 -14.63
CA THR A 79 -5.44 13.12 -14.40
C THR A 79 -4.47 12.61 -13.33
N GLY A 80 -4.96 12.00 -12.27
CA GLY A 80 -4.13 11.33 -11.27
C GLY A 80 -3.43 10.10 -11.84
N ILE A 81 -2.17 9.89 -11.47
CA ILE A 81 -1.38 8.74 -11.95
C ILE A 81 -1.02 7.85 -10.77
N MET A 82 -1.51 6.61 -10.74
CA MET A 82 -1.14 5.62 -9.72
C MET A 82 0.02 4.76 -10.22
N VAL A 83 1.13 4.84 -9.51
CA VAL A 83 2.34 4.06 -9.80
C VAL A 83 2.78 3.36 -8.54
N PHE A 84 2.82 2.02 -8.56
CA PHE A 84 3.42 1.25 -7.49
C PHE A 84 4.94 1.37 -7.56
N PRO A 85 5.59 2.13 -6.65
CA PRO A 85 7.01 2.46 -6.80
C PRO A 85 7.94 1.25 -6.64
N GLU A 86 7.46 0.17 -6.02
CA GLU A 86 8.19 -1.10 -5.93
C GLU A 86 8.29 -1.80 -7.29
N GLY A 87 7.38 -1.51 -8.20
CA GLY A 87 7.31 -2.12 -9.53
C GLY A 87 6.97 -3.60 -9.54
N THR A 88 6.82 -4.25 -8.39
CA THR A 88 6.38 -5.64 -8.23
C THR A 88 5.77 -5.80 -6.84
N ARG A 89 4.93 -6.80 -6.67
CA ARG A 89 4.35 -7.11 -5.35
C ARG A 89 5.41 -7.69 -4.43
N THR A 90 5.39 -7.27 -3.17
CA THR A 90 6.21 -7.91 -2.14
C THR A 90 5.62 -9.28 -1.75
N LYS A 91 6.49 -10.25 -1.51
CA LYS A 91 6.10 -11.57 -1.02
C LYS A 91 6.13 -11.68 0.51
N THR A 92 6.73 -10.71 1.16
CA THR A 92 7.01 -10.73 2.61
C THR A 92 6.06 -9.89 3.43
N GLY A 93 5.15 -9.13 2.80
CA GLY A 93 4.34 -8.11 3.48
C GLY A 93 5.11 -6.83 3.85
N LYS A 94 6.44 -6.83 3.70
CA LYS A 94 7.30 -5.67 3.96
C LYS A 94 7.48 -4.84 2.69
N LEU A 95 7.78 -3.56 2.85
CA LEU A 95 8.05 -2.65 1.72
C LEU A 95 9.29 -3.09 0.93
N GLY A 96 9.14 -3.23 -0.37
CA GLY A 96 10.21 -3.60 -1.30
C GLY A 96 11.12 -2.42 -1.67
N MET A 97 11.96 -2.62 -2.69
CA MET A 97 12.86 -1.58 -3.21
C MET A 97 12.07 -0.54 -4.01
N ILE A 98 12.22 0.74 -3.69
CA ILE A 98 11.58 1.85 -4.40
C ILE A 98 12.38 2.19 -5.66
N LYS A 99 11.73 2.16 -6.81
CA LYS A 99 12.24 2.52 -8.13
C LYS A 99 11.99 3.99 -8.44
N SER A 100 12.64 4.53 -9.48
CA SER A 100 12.58 5.96 -9.83
C SER A 100 11.38 6.36 -10.70
N GLY A 101 10.66 5.41 -11.30
CA GLY A 101 9.63 5.73 -12.32
C GLY A 101 8.55 6.71 -11.86
N ALA A 102 8.03 6.54 -10.63
CA ALA A 102 7.03 7.45 -10.07
C ALA A 102 7.56 8.89 -9.94
N PHE A 103 8.82 9.03 -9.49
CA PHE A 103 9.47 10.33 -9.32
C PHE A 103 9.71 11.05 -10.67
N VAL A 104 10.08 10.29 -11.72
CA VAL A 104 10.26 10.84 -13.06
C VAL A 104 8.96 11.42 -13.59
N ILE A 105 7.84 10.70 -13.43
CA ILE A 105 6.52 11.21 -13.87
C ILE A 105 6.12 12.43 -13.04
N ALA A 106 6.25 12.38 -11.72
CA ALA A 106 5.87 13.49 -10.83
C ALA A 106 6.68 14.74 -11.12
N ALA A 107 8.01 14.63 -11.23
CA ALA A 107 8.90 15.74 -11.55
C ALA A 107 8.59 16.35 -12.93
N ALA A 108 8.43 15.51 -13.96
CA ALA A 108 8.14 15.97 -15.32
C ALA A 108 6.74 16.58 -15.46
N ALA A 109 5.78 16.15 -14.66
CA ALA A 109 4.43 16.70 -14.61
C ALA A 109 4.32 17.97 -13.75
N GLY A 110 5.29 18.25 -12.87
CA GLY A 110 5.15 19.26 -11.82
C GLY A 110 4.03 18.92 -10.85
N ALA A 111 3.82 17.63 -10.60
CA ALA A 111 2.75 17.12 -9.75
C ALA A 111 3.30 16.67 -8.40
N ASP A 112 2.53 16.92 -7.34
CA ASP A 112 2.83 16.40 -6.01
C ASP A 112 2.74 14.88 -5.99
N MET A 113 3.51 14.23 -5.12
CA MET A 113 3.42 12.78 -4.92
C MET A 113 2.68 12.48 -3.63
N LEU A 114 1.64 11.66 -3.72
CA LEU A 114 0.81 11.26 -2.61
C LEU A 114 1.18 9.84 -2.14
N PRO A 115 1.88 9.70 -1.01
CA PRO A 115 2.13 8.38 -0.42
C PRO A 115 0.82 7.73 0.03
N VAL A 116 0.66 6.44 -0.25
CA VAL A 116 -0.50 5.67 0.21
C VAL A 116 -0.05 4.35 0.80
N ARG A 117 -0.51 4.04 2.01
CA ARG A 117 -0.21 2.76 2.64
C ARG A 117 -1.44 1.88 2.70
N ILE A 118 -1.35 0.69 2.10
CA ILE A 118 -2.32 -0.39 2.28
C ILE A 118 -1.81 -1.29 3.39
N ILE A 119 -2.67 -1.55 4.37
CA ILE A 119 -2.36 -2.37 5.55
C ILE A 119 -3.41 -3.47 5.63
N TYR A 120 -2.95 -4.72 5.64
CA TYR A 120 -3.79 -5.89 5.86
C TYR A 120 -3.74 -6.30 7.32
N GLY A 121 -4.91 -6.48 7.95
CA GLY A 121 -5.05 -6.87 9.35
C GLY A 121 -4.80 -8.36 9.57
N THR A 122 -3.64 -8.85 9.13
CA THR A 122 -3.20 -10.23 9.20
C THR A 122 -1.84 -10.31 9.87
N LYS A 123 -1.49 -11.44 10.47
CA LYS A 123 -0.20 -11.62 11.18
C LYS A 123 1.01 -11.51 10.25
N ASP A 124 0.86 -11.91 8.99
CA ASP A 124 1.92 -11.90 7.98
C ASP A 124 1.90 -10.64 7.09
N GLY A 125 0.98 -9.70 7.35
CA GLY A 125 0.84 -8.47 6.58
C GLY A 125 0.37 -8.66 5.14
N LYS A 126 -0.13 -9.87 4.78
CA LYS A 126 -0.60 -10.19 3.42
C LYS A 126 -2.11 -10.19 3.34
N MET A 127 -2.62 -10.07 2.12
CA MET A 127 -4.05 -10.19 1.86
C MET A 127 -4.51 -11.64 2.05
N HIS A 128 -5.48 -11.83 2.92
CA HIS A 128 -6.24 -13.07 3.09
C HIS A 128 -7.73 -12.81 2.86
N LEU A 129 -8.49 -13.86 2.60
CA LEU A 129 -9.94 -13.74 2.41
C LEU A 129 -10.59 -13.21 3.69
N PHE A 130 -11.46 -12.21 3.56
CA PHE A 130 -12.15 -11.51 4.65
C PHE A 130 -11.24 -10.79 5.68
N CYS A 131 -9.96 -10.54 5.37
CA CYS A 131 -9.12 -9.73 6.25
C CYS A 131 -9.59 -8.27 6.28
N LYS A 132 -9.34 -7.60 7.40
CA LYS A 132 -9.51 -6.15 7.49
C LYS A 132 -8.48 -5.45 6.60
N ILE A 133 -8.89 -4.40 5.90
CA ILE A 133 -8.02 -3.60 5.04
C ILE A 133 -8.13 -2.15 5.51
N ARG A 134 -6.99 -1.51 5.68
CA ARG A 134 -6.89 -0.07 5.95
C ARG A 134 -6.07 0.57 4.84
N ILE A 135 -6.57 1.67 4.29
CA ILE A 135 -5.89 2.48 3.29
C ILE A 135 -5.68 3.85 3.90
N VAL A 136 -4.42 4.24 4.02
CA VAL A 136 -4.01 5.49 4.65
C VAL A 136 -3.30 6.34 3.63
N PHE A 137 -3.72 7.58 3.52
CA PHE A 137 -3.10 8.60 2.68
C PHE A 137 -2.18 9.45 3.56
N GLY A 138 -0.91 9.55 3.15
CA GLY A 138 0.08 10.39 3.82
C GLY A 138 0.00 11.85 3.36
N GLU A 139 0.92 12.66 3.87
CA GLU A 139 1.10 14.01 3.39
C GLU A 139 1.71 14.01 1.98
N ALA A 140 1.20 14.90 1.13
CA ALA A 140 1.72 15.03 -0.22
C ALA A 140 3.15 15.57 -0.20
N ILE A 141 4.05 14.90 -0.91
CA ILE A 141 5.41 15.39 -1.15
C ILE A 141 5.31 16.42 -2.27
N PRO A 142 5.65 17.70 -2.03
CA PRO A 142 5.51 18.76 -3.02
C PRO A 142 6.34 18.51 -4.28
N ALA A 143 5.82 18.91 -5.43
CA ALA A 143 6.49 18.77 -6.73
C ALA A 143 7.89 19.41 -6.76
N GLU A 144 8.08 20.52 -6.04
CA GLU A 144 9.36 21.22 -5.92
C GLU A 144 10.45 20.40 -5.23
N ASP A 145 10.06 19.48 -4.31
CA ASP A 145 10.97 18.56 -3.63
C ASP A 145 11.33 17.34 -4.48
N LEU A 146 10.59 17.13 -5.58
CA LEU A 146 10.78 16.02 -6.52
C LEU A 146 11.63 16.42 -7.74
N GLN A 147 11.98 17.72 -7.87
CA GLN A 147 12.84 18.20 -8.94
C GLN A 147 14.31 17.86 -8.68
N ILE A 148 15.00 17.44 -9.74
CA ILE A 148 16.45 17.27 -9.70
C ILE A 148 17.07 18.63 -9.98
N LYS A 149 17.55 19.29 -8.92
CA LYS A 149 18.10 20.63 -8.98
C LYS A 149 19.53 20.65 -9.55
N ASP A 150 20.28 19.59 -9.30
CA ASP A 150 21.66 19.43 -9.75
C ASP A 150 21.86 18.11 -10.50
N GLN A 151 22.11 18.20 -11.80
CA GLN A 151 22.35 17.04 -12.66
C GLN A 151 23.64 16.27 -12.27
N SER A 152 24.65 16.96 -11.70
CA SER A 152 25.87 16.33 -11.23
C SER A 152 25.63 15.43 -10.02
N HIS A 153 24.62 15.72 -9.21
CA HIS A 153 24.20 14.98 -8.01
C HIS A 153 22.89 14.19 -8.19
N LYS A 154 22.45 13.99 -9.43
CA LYS A 154 21.18 13.32 -9.77
C LYS A 154 20.92 12.04 -8.98
N MET A 155 21.93 11.18 -8.83
CA MET A 155 21.78 9.89 -8.14
C MET A 155 21.58 10.08 -6.63
N ALA A 156 22.24 11.06 -6.02
CA ALA A 156 22.07 11.40 -4.62
C ALA A 156 20.68 11.98 -4.36
N GLU A 157 20.19 12.88 -5.21
CA GLU A 157 18.85 13.46 -5.11
C GLU A 157 17.77 12.40 -5.28
N LEU A 158 17.88 11.50 -6.27
CA LEU A 158 16.96 10.38 -6.43
C LEU A 158 16.97 9.45 -5.22
N ARG A 159 18.13 9.20 -4.61
CA ARG A 159 18.23 8.38 -3.39
C ARG A 159 17.51 9.06 -2.22
N ARG A 160 17.69 10.37 -2.05
CA ARG A 160 17.00 11.17 -1.02
C ARG A 160 15.48 11.07 -1.17
N MET A 161 14.96 11.29 -2.39
CA MET A 161 13.52 11.19 -2.67
C MET A 161 12.96 9.81 -2.37
N LYS A 162 13.67 8.75 -2.78
CA LYS A 162 13.28 7.36 -2.52
C LYS A 162 13.25 7.04 -1.03
N ASN A 163 14.25 7.51 -0.27
CA ASN A 163 14.28 7.32 1.17
C ASN A 163 13.12 8.07 1.83
N ARG A 164 12.86 9.32 1.46
CA ARG A 164 11.71 10.09 1.99
C ARG A 164 10.40 9.36 1.77
N LEU A 165 10.14 8.86 0.55
CA LEU A 165 8.91 8.08 0.29
C LEU A 165 8.87 6.78 1.10
N ARG A 166 10.00 6.11 1.28
CA ARG A 166 10.09 4.91 2.11
C ARG A 166 9.74 5.22 3.56
N ASP A 167 10.38 6.23 4.13
CA ASP A 167 10.21 6.63 5.53
C ASP A 167 8.74 7.01 5.78
N GLU A 168 8.12 7.76 4.87
CA GLU A 168 6.71 8.10 4.93
C GLU A 168 5.81 6.87 4.90
N LEU A 169 6.03 5.93 3.96
CA LEU A 169 5.25 4.70 3.89
C LEU A 169 5.44 3.80 5.12
N GLU A 170 6.62 3.76 5.71
CA GLU A 170 6.90 3.00 6.94
C GLU A 170 6.27 3.67 8.16
N GLN A 171 6.30 5.00 8.25
CA GLN A 171 5.64 5.77 9.29
C GLN A 171 4.12 5.57 9.24
N LEU A 172 3.51 5.66 8.06
CA LEU A 172 2.08 5.38 7.89
C LEU A 172 1.69 3.97 8.36
N LEU A 173 2.57 2.99 8.17
CA LEU A 173 2.34 1.64 8.71
C LEU A 173 2.43 1.63 10.23
N ALA A 174 3.46 2.26 10.81
CA ALA A 174 3.69 2.28 12.26
C ALA A 174 2.52 2.92 13.01
N ASP A 175 2.02 4.06 12.50
CA ASP A 175 0.95 4.82 13.13
C ASP A 175 -0.44 4.18 12.97
N ASN A 176 -0.61 3.33 11.95
CA ASN A 176 -1.91 2.80 11.56
C ASN A 176 -1.99 1.27 11.55
N ALA A 177 -1.00 0.58 12.05
CA ALA A 177 -1.04 -0.88 12.18
C ALA A 177 -2.28 -1.34 12.95
N PHE A 178 -2.82 -2.49 12.58
CA PHE A 178 -3.86 -3.10 13.38
C PHE A 178 -3.24 -3.56 14.70
N THR A 179 -3.78 -3.10 15.83
CA THR A 179 -3.43 -3.65 17.14
C THR A 179 -3.71 -5.15 17.12
N PRO A 180 -2.76 -6.01 17.50
CA PRO A 180 -3.06 -7.42 17.66
C PRO A 180 -4.24 -7.53 18.63
N GLN A 181 -5.37 -8.07 18.19
CA GLN A 181 -6.38 -8.51 19.14
C GLN A 181 -5.73 -9.64 19.93
N ILE A 182 -5.24 -9.33 21.12
CA ILE A 182 -5.05 -10.34 22.15
C ILE A 182 -6.46 -10.91 22.29
N ALA A 183 -6.64 -12.16 21.89
CA ALA A 183 -7.87 -12.87 22.14
C ALA A 183 -8.02 -12.88 23.67
N GLU A 184 -8.82 -11.96 24.20
CA GLU A 184 -9.44 -12.11 25.50
C GLU A 184 -10.43 -13.27 25.37
N ASN A 185 -9.88 -14.47 25.40
CA ASN A 185 -10.60 -15.63 25.83
C ASN A 185 -10.36 -15.67 27.35
N PRO A 186 -11.28 -15.21 28.19
CA PRO A 186 -11.20 -15.52 29.59
C PRO A 186 -11.21 -17.08 29.65
N ALA A 187 -10.12 -17.64 30.15
CA ALA A 187 -10.09 -19.06 30.44
C ALA A 187 -11.38 -19.40 31.21
N PRO A 188 -12.13 -20.45 30.81
CA PRO A 188 -13.31 -20.86 31.59
C PRO A 188 -12.83 -21.07 33.02
N ALA A 189 -13.52 -20.44 33.95
CA ALA A 189 -13.28 -20.64 35.36
C ALA A 189 -13.33 -22.18 35.62
N VAL A 190 -12.19 -22.72 36.03
CA VAL A 190 -12.13 -24.10 36.48
C VAL A 190 -12.86 -24.12 37.79
N ASP A 191 -14.10 -24.63 37.77
CA ASP A 191 -14.82 -25.02 38.98
C ASP A 191 -13.98 -26.06 39.72
N VAL A 192 -13.33 -25.62 40.77
CA VAL A 192 -12.68 -26.52 41.73
C VAL A 192 -13.78 -27.07 42.60
N PRO A 193 -14.09 -28.39 42.57
CA PRO A 193 -15.08 -28.97 43.45
C PRO A 193 -14.57 -28.83 44.90
N GLU A 194 -15.39 -28.22 45.75
CA GLU A 194 -15.21 -28.17 47.20
C GLU A 194 -15.18 -29.60 47.74
N THR A 195 -14.00 -30.11 48.05
CA THR A 195 -13.88 -31.37 48.83
C THR A 195 -14.16 -31.05 50.27
N THR A 196 -15.41 -31.27 50.68
CA THR A 196 -15.79 -31.42 52.08
C THR A 196 -15.36 -32.79 52.59
N ASP A 197 -14.12 -32.92 52.98
CA ASP A 197 -13.66 -34.08 53.73
C ASP A 197 -13.52 -33.68 55.20
N LYS A 198 -14.51 -34.05 56.01
CA LYS A 198 -14.44 -33.96 57.46
C LYS A 198 -13.70 -35.17 57.97
N PRO A 199 -12.69 -35.06 58.83
CA PRO A 199 -12.03 -36.21 59.45
C PRO A 199 -12.95 -36.82 60.48
N GLN A 200 -13.29 -38.13 60.30
CA GLN A 200 -13.92 -38.96 61.32
C GLN A 200 -12.86 -39.34 62.35
N LEU A 201 -13.11 -39.01 63.61
CA LEU A 201 -12.40 -39.53 64.80
C LEU A 201 -12.66 -40.97 65.02
N PRO A 202 -11.68 -41.80 65.36
CA PRO A 202 -11.90 -43.24 65.70
C PRO A 202 -12.57 -43.36 67.03
N LYS A 203 -13.64 -44.17 67.05
CA LYS A 203 -14.28 -44.63 68.31
C LYS A 203 -13.38 -45.72 68.93
N GLY A 204 -12.96 -45.47 70.15
CA GLY A 204 -12.25 -46.41 70.94
C GLY A 204 -13.20 -47.54 71.44
N ASP A 205 -12.71 -48.78 71.37
CA ASP A 205 -13.29 -49.92 71.98
C ASP A 205 -12.69 -50.11 73.38
N ALA A 206 -13.61 -50.30 74.30
CA ALA A 206 -13.33 -50.82 75.66
C ALA A 206 -13.44 -52.31 75.69
#